data_5548e33ea90ba6e761717549ab10e845
#
_entry.id   5548e33ea90ba6e761717549ab10e845
#
_cell.length_a   1.000
_cell.length_b   1.000
_cell.length_c   1.000
_cell.angle_alpha   90.00
_cell.angle_beta   90.00
_cell.angle_gamma   90.00
#
_symmetry.space_group_name_H-M   'P 1'
#
loop_
_entity.id
_entity.type
_entity.pdbx_description
1 polymer ?
#
loop_
_entity_poly.entity_id
_entity_poly.type
_entity_poly.pdbx_seq_one_letter_code
_entity_poly.pdbx_strand_id
1 'polypeptide(L)'
;MSTPAHRFEPPGFRIEINERELPHEALGVIIGVEITQKLNRANDFRFTVRDAPTEGRYRWIDSDLFSLGNEVRIYLGYSGESLEVVRGRVQGLLPEYTVDGLVFAVEGSDDGYELLMVESEAKVFRRKADSDIVTEVARLAGLSPRVDPTEPLYAARTKPAGTSLFRFIAGMASHNGFEVRLSGRELVFARPAREARADLALEWEREILEFHASVNTRRTVSDVIVRGWDGTAKREIVAHAATGQEWIQEQGRRPASEITRELYGDVVRVMSNRPVASAEEASRVARAELSHASDSFIRGEVEVVGNPWIRCGSCLELLGLGSRFSGKYYVEQVTHRIGPAGFTTLAEVRRNSL
;
A
#
# COMPACT_ATOMS: atom_id res chain seq x y z
N MET A 1 11.56 -3.26 18.68
CA MET A 1 11.13 -4.52 19.30
C MET A 1 11.89 -5.61 18.59
N SER A 2 12.57 -6.51 19.31
CA SER A 2 13.23 -7.66 18.71
C SER A 2 12.16 -8.60 18.15
N THR A 3 12.36 -9.10 16.94
CA THR A 3 11.51 -10.13 16.32
C THR A 3 11.40 -11.29 17.30
N PRO A 4 10.20 -11.75 17.67
CA PRO A 4 10.07 -12.95 18.50
C PRO A 4 10.76 -14.12 17.80
N ALA A 5 11.43 -14.94 18.56
CA ALA A 5 12.17 -16.11 18.04
C ALA A 5 11.18 -17.24 17.68
N HIS A 6 10.34 -17.04 16.66
CA HIS A 6 9.36 -18.03 16.18
C HIS A 6 9.96 -19.17 15.33
N ARG A 7 11.29 -19.39 15.41
CA ARG A 7 12.01 -20.36 14.57
C ARG A 7 11.56 -21.83 14.71
N PHE A 8 10.74 -22.15 15.69
CA PHE A 8 10.32 -23.53 15.97
C PHE A 8 8.81 -23.75 16.01
N GLU A 9 8.03 -22.72 15.75
CA GLU A 9 6.57 -22.83 15.75
C GLU A 9 6.06 -23.01 14.31
N PRO A 10 5.11 -23.93 14.07
CA PRO A 10 4.55 -24.10 12.74
C PRO A 10 3.76 -22.82 12.36
N PRO A 11 3.95 -22.30 11.14
CA PRO A 11 3.14 -21.23 10.63
C PRO A 11 1.70 -21.71 10.46
N GLY A 12 0.76 -20.80 10.68
CA GLY A 12 -0.65 -21.10 10.57
C GLY A 12 -1.45 -19.92 10.02
N PHE A 13 -2.61 -20.25 9.49
CA PHE A 13 -3.63 -19.29 9.14
C PHE A 13 -4.96 -19.67 9.76
N ARG A 14 -5.80 -18.67 9.99
CA ARG A 14 -7.20 -18.83 10.39
C ARG A 14 -8.04 -18.00 9.44
N ILE A 15 -9.11 -18.58 8.96
CA ILE A 15 -10.08 -17.91 8.10
C ILE A 15 -11.44 -17.94 8.77
N GLU A 16 -12.07 -16.78 8.85
CA GLU A 16 -13.46 -16.62 9.27
C GLU A 16 -14.29 -16.19 8.06
N ILE A 17 -15.47 -16.81 7.91
CA ILE A 17 -16.47 -16.42 6.92
C ILE A 17 -17.77 -16.08 7.64
N ASN A 18 -18.29 -14.86 7.38
CA ASN A 18 -19.48 -14.34 8.06
C ASN A 18 -19.38 -14.45 9.60
N GLU A 19 -18.20 -14.02 10.14
CA GLU A 19 -17.88 -14.02 11.58
C GLU A 19 -17.80 -15.42 12.23
N ARG A 20 -17.72 -16.48 11.43
CA ARG A 20 -17.54 -17.85 11.90
C ARG A 20 -16.26 -18.44 11.36
N GLU A 21 -15.49 -19.06 12.23
CA GLU A 21 -14.29 -19.78 11.83
C GLU A 21 -14.65 -20.93 10.88
N LEU A 22 -13.81 -21.14 9.87
CA LEU A 22 -13.97 -22.26 8.94
C LEU A 22 -13.90 -23.60 9.70
N PRO A 23 -14.80 -24.53 9.42
CA PRO A 23 -14.73 -25.86 10.01
C PRO A 23 -13.42 -26.57 9.59
N HIS A 24 -12.90 -27.43 10.46
CA HIS A 24 -11.63 -28.14 10.22
C HIS A 24 -11.58 -28.89 8.88
N GLU A 25 -12.72 -29.43 8.44
CA GLU A 25 -12.83 -30.10 7.15
C GLU A 25 -12.58 -29.15 5.98
N ALA A 26 -13.07 -27.91 6.06
CA ALA A 26 -12.83 -26.87 5.05
C ALA A 26 -11.39 -26.36 5.10
N LEU A 27 -10.83 -26.19 6.31
CA LEU A 27 -9.43 -25.81 6.49
C LEU A 27 -8.49 -26.87 5.91
N GLY A 28 -8.81 -28.15 6.07
CA GLY A 28 -7.99 -29.27 5.58
C GLY A 28 -7.89 -29.38 4.05
N VAL A 29 -8.75 -28.71 3.31
CA VAL A 29 -8.71 -28.68 1.83
C VAL A 29 -8.14 -27.39 1.25
N ILE A 30 -7.82 -26.39 2.09
CA ILE A 30 -7.13 -25.17 1.66
C ILE A 30 -5.65 -25.50 1.48
N ILE A 31 -5.17 -25.32 0.26
CA ILE A 31 -3.78 -25.65 -0.12
C ILE A 31 -2.87 -24.42 -0.19
N GLY A 32 -3.41 -23.22 -0.09
CA GLY A 32 -2.62 -21.99 -0.07
C GLY A 32 -3.46 -20.76 0.23
N VAL A 33 -2.82 -19.79 0.86
CA VAL A 33 -3.39 -18.47 1.15
C VAL A 33 -2.38 -17.42 0.70
N GLU A 34 -2.84 -16.44 -0.06
CA GLU A 34 -2.07 -15.29 -0.49
C GLU A 34 -2.83 -14.00 -0.15
N ILE A 35 -2.14 -13.04 0.45
CA ILE A 35 -2.68 -11.73 0.77
C ILE A 35 -1.72 -10.67 0.28
N THR A 36 -2.20 -9.73 -0.51
CA THR A 36 -1.40 -8.63 -1.03
C THR A 36 -1.94 -7.29 -0.54
N GLN A 37 -1.12 -6.53 0.16
CA GLN A 37 -1.40 -5.16 0.61
C GLN A 37 -0.64 -4.18 -0.27
N LYS A 38 -1.28 -3.08 -0.71
CA LYS A 38 -0.69 -2.08 -1.62
C LYS A 38 -0.99 -0.66 -1.18
N LEU A 39 -0.02 0.25 -1.34
CA LEU A 39 -0.27 1.68 -1.22
C LEU A 39 -1.18 2.17 -2.36
N ASN A 40 -2.09 3.07 -2.04
CA ASN A 40 -2.99 3.71 -3.00
C ASN A 40 -3.84 2.73 -3.84
N ARG A 41 -4.08 1.53 -3.32
CA ARG A 41 -4.91 0.48 -3.93
C ARG A 41 -5.65 -0.31 -2.86
N ALA A 42 -6.57 -1.20 -3.28
CA ALA A 42 -7.13 -2.22 -2.40
C ALA A 42 -6.07 -3.22 -1.97
N ASN A 43 -6.30 -3.82 -0.82
CA ASN A 43 -5.64 -5.07 -0.48
C ASN A 43 -6.48 -6.22 -1.05
N ASP A 44 -5.80 -7.22 -1.57
CA ASP A 44 -6.42 -8.38 -2.20
C ASP A 44 -6.09 -9.62 -1.38
N PHE A 45 -7.02 -10.58 -1.36
CA PHE A 45 -6.76 -11.91 -0.83
C PHE A 45 -7.16 -12.98 -1.83
N ARG A 46 -6.47 -14.10 -1.74
CA ARG A 46 -6.76 -15.32 -2.50
C ARG A 46 -6.44 -16.52 -1.62
N PHE A 47 -7.36 -17.47 -1.55
CA PHE A 47 -7.03 -18.79 -1.01
C PHE A 47 -7.53 -19.86 -1.96
N THR A 48 -6.77 -20.96 -2.02
CA THR A 48 -6.99 -22.03 -2.99
C THR A 48 -7.51 -23.25 -2.27
N VAL A 49 -8.63 -23.78 -2.78
CA VAL A 49 -9.33 -24.91 -2.21
C VAL A 49 -9.23 -26.09 -3.17
N ARG A 50 -8.91 -27.27 -2.65
CA ARG A 50 -9.00 -28.52 -3.40
C ARG A 50 -10.37 -29.15 -3.13
N ASP A 51 -11.05 -29.56 -4.17
CA ASP A 51 -12.34 -30.24 -4.07
C ASP A 51 -12.32 -31.53 -4.90
N ALA A 52 -12.85 -32.60 -4.34
CA ALA A 52 -12.95 -33.89 -5.00
C ALA A 52 -14.43 -34.31 -5.07
N PRO A 53 -14.91 -34.79 -6.22
CA PRO A 53 -16.28 -35.20 -6.33
C PRO A 53 -16.57 -36.44 -5.48
N THR A 54 -17.65 -36.40 -4.73
CA THR A 54 -18.19 -37.56 -4.03
C THR A 54 -19.57 -37.83 -4.64
N GLU A 55 -19.76 -39.03 -5.20
CA GLU A 55 -20.98 -39.40 -5.90
C GLU A 55 -21.39 -38.39 -7.01
N GLY A 56 -20.41 -37.83 -7.72
CA GLY A 56 -20.62 -36.86 -8.80
C GLY A 56 -20.99 -35.45 -8.34
N ARG A 57 -20.88 -35.13 -7.05
CA ARG A 57 -21.12 -33.81 -6.47
C ARG A 57 -19.83 -33.25 -5.88
N TYR A 58 -19.64 -31.97 -6.04
CA TYR A 58 -18.56 -31.22 -5.40
C TYR A 58 -19.09 -30.61 -4.11
N ARG A 59 -18.36 -30.82 -3.01
CA ARG A 59 -18.81 -30.36 -1.69
C ARG A 59 -18.53 -28.88 -1.47
N TRP A 60 -17.38 -28.40 -1.90
CA TRP A 60 -16.89 -27.09 -1.52
C TRP A 60 -17.25 -26.01 -2.53
N ILE A 61 -17.10 -26.27 -3.83
CA ILE A 61 -17.45 -25.28 -4.86
C ILE A 61 -18.96 -24.98 -4.90
N ASP A 62 -19.78 -25.97 -4.55
CA ASP A 62 -21.24 -25.84 -4.50
C ASP A 62 -21.74 -25.36 -3.13
N SER A 63 -20.84 -25.12 -2.18
CA SER A 63 -21.18 -24.69 -0.81
C SER A 63 -21.48 -23.19 -0.74
N ASP A 64 -22.51 -22.80 -0.01
CA ASP A 64 -22.81 -21.41 0.35
C ASP A 64 -21.67 -20.75 1.15
N LEU A 65 -20.74 -21.55 1.67
CA LEU A 65 -19.61 -21.07 2.46
C LEU A 65 -18.73 -20.07 1.68
N PHE A 66 -18.50 -20.34 0.40
CA PHE A 66 -17.67 -19.50 -0.46
C PHE A 66 -18.49 -18.62 -1.43
N SER A 67 -19.75 -18.38 -1.14
CA SER A 67 -20.64 -17.56 -1.98
C SER A 67 -20.13 -16.14 -2.13
N LEU A 68 -20.35 -15.56 -3.30
CA LEU A 68 -20.03 -14.16 -3.58
C LEU A 68 -20.71 -13.23 -2.56
N GLY A 69 -19.96 -12.23 -2.08
CA GLY A 69 -20.42 -11.27 -1.08
C GLY A 69 -20.22 -11.70 0.37
N ASN A 70 -19.88 -12.97 0.66
CA ASN A 70 -19.57 -13.39 2.02
C ASN A 70 -18.37 -12.59 2.58
N GLU A 71 -18.49 -12.17 3.85
CA GLU A 71 -17.39 -11.51 4.56
C GLU A 71 -16.29 -12.54 4.87
N VAL A 72 -15.05 -12.17 4.63
CA VAL A 72 -13.87 -12.99 4.90
C VAL A 72 -12.91 -12.21 5.78
N ARG A 73 -12.40 -12.84 6.84
CA ARG A 73 -11.27 -12.35 7.64
C ARG A 73 -10.17 -13.40 7.62
N ILE A 74 -8.96 -12.99 7.31
CA ILE A 74 -7.81 -13.90 7.28
C ILE A 74 -6.77 -13.42 8.30
N TYR A 75 -6.39 -14.34 9.15
CA TYR A 75 -5.37 -14.17 10.17
C TYR A 75 -4.17 -15.02 9.80
N LEU A 76 -2.99 -14.44 9.89
CA LEU A 76 -1.71 -15.13 9.69
C LEU A 76 -0.87 -15.04 10.95
N GLY A 77 -0.06 -16.06 11.20
CA GLY A 77 0.83 -16.05 12.36
C GLY A 77 1.51 -17.37 12.60
N TYR A 78 1.91 -17.54 13.84
CA TYR A 78 2.53 -18.75 14.38
C TYR A 78 1.72 -19.22 15.59
N SER A 79 1.98 -20.42 16.08
CA SER A 79 1.25 -21.01 17.21
C SER A 79 1.15 -20.04 18.39
N GLY A 80 -0.07 -19.65 18.74
CA GLY A 80 -0.37 -18.76 19.87
C GLY A 80 -0.46 -17.28 19.56
N GLU A 81 0.02 -16.79 18.40
CA GLU A 81 -0.03 -15.38 18.02
C GLU A 81 -0.39 -15.21 16.55
N SER A 82 -1.61 -14.79 16.27
CA SER A 82 -2.09 -14.52 14.91
C SER A 82 -2.62 -13.10 14.78
N LEU A 83 -2.39 -12.50 13.62
CA LEU A 83 -2.77 -11.13 13.31
C LEU A 83 -3.78 -11.13 12.17
N GLU A 84 -4.88 -10.36 12.31
CA GLU A 84 -5.76 -10.08 11.16
C GLU A 84 -4.99 -9.29 10.11
N VAL A 85 -4.81 -9.88 8.93
CA VAL A 85 -4.04 -9.29 7.83
C VAL A 85 -4.95 -8.67 6.78
N VAL A 86 -6.10 -9.26 6.55
CA VAL A 86 -7.11 -8.73 5.63
C VAL A 86 -8.52 -9.04 6.13
N ARG A 87 -9.42 -8.10 5.87
CA ARG A 87 -10.86 -8.23 6.03
C ARG A 87 -11.55 -7.71 4.79
N GLY A 88 -12.37 -8.52 4.16
CA GLY A 88 -12.99 -8.16 2.89
C GLY A 88 -14.15 -9.06 2.53
N ARG A 89 -14.48 -9.12 1.23
CA ARG A 89 -15.59 -9.93 0.70
C ARG A 89 -15.16 -10.79 -0.46
N VAL A 90 -15.79 -11.96 -0.58
CA VAL A 90 -15.62 -12.82 -1.74
C VAL A 90 -16.19 -12.12 -2.97
N GLN A 91 -15.35 -11.96 -3.99
CA GLN A 91 -15.71 -11.30 -5.26
C GLN A 91 -15.62 -12.26 -6.45
N GLY A 92 -14.86 -13.34 -6.33
CA GLY A 92 -14.66 -14.30 -7.40
C GLY A 92 -14.40 -15.72 -6.93
N LEU A 93 -14.88 -16.66 -7.74
CA LEU A 93 -14.52 -18.07 -7.68
C LEU A 93 -13.91 -18.45 -9.02
N LEU A 94 -12.70 -18.99 -9.01
CA LEU A 94 -11.96 -19.36 -10.21
C LEU A 94 -11.70 -20.86 -10.21
N PRO A 95 -12.62 -21.66 -10.74
CA PRO A 95 -12.47 -23.11 -10.79
C PRO A 95 -11.55 -23.54 -11.93
N GLU A 96 -10.68 -24.52 -11.63
CA GLU A 96 -9.85 -25.21 -12.59
C GLU A 96 -10.11 -26.72 -12.47
N TYR A 97 -10.81 -27.26 -13.48
CA TYR A 97 -11.11 -28.68 -13.59
C TYR A 97 -10.01 -29.39 -14.38
N THR A 98 -9.37 -30.34 -13.79
CA THR A 98 -8.34 -31.18 -14.42
C THR A 98 -8.67 -32.67 -14.26
N VAL A 99 -7.89 -33.55 -14.90
CA VAL A 99 -8.00 -34.99 -14.73
C VAL A 99 -7.70 -35.44 -13.29
N ASP A 100 -6.96 -34.61 -12.54
CA ASP A 100 -6.58 -34.86 -11.14
C ASP A 100 -7.61 -34.34 -10.12
N GLY A 101 -8.67 -33.70 -10.60
CA GLY A 101 -9.74 -33.15 -9.77
C GLY A 101 -10.02 -31.67 -9.98
N LEU A 102 -10.72 -31.08 -9.04
CA LEU A 102 -11.03 -29.64 -9.01
C LEU A 102 -10.13 -28.93 -8.01
N VAL A 103 -9.53 -27.85 -8.46
CA VAL A 103 -8.95 -26.82 -7.60
C VAL A 103 -9.62 -25.50 -7.94
N PHE A 104 -10.04 -24.74 -6.94
CA PHE A 104 -10.58 -23.41 -7.20
C PHE A 104 -10.00 -22.37 -6.25
N ALA A 105 -9.82 -21.18 -6.78
CA ALA A 105 -9.45 -20.03 -5.96
C ALA A 105 -10.69 -19.25 -5.54
N VAL A 106 -10.70 -18.81 -4.28
CA VAL A 106 -11.62 -17.83 -3.74
C VAL A 106 -10.86 -16.52 -3.63
N GLU A 107 -11.35 -15.49 -4.32
CA GLU A 107 -10.69 -14.17 -4.39
C GLU A 107 -11.61 -13.09 -3.84
N GLY A 108 -10.98 -12.05 -3.28
CA GLY A 108 -11.70 -10.86 -2.83
C GLY A 108 -10.75 -9.73 -2.46
N SER A 109 -11.34 -8.61 -2.06
CA SER A 109 -10.61 -7.42 -1.64
C SER A 109 -11.17 -6.81 -0.37
N ASP A 110 -10.48 -5.79 0.16
CA ASP A 110 -10.84 -5.08 1.39
C ASP A 110 -12.31 -4.65 1.44
N ASP A 111 -12.90 -4.79 2.61
CA ASP A 111 -14.22 -4.28 2.94
C ASP A 111 -14.25 -2.74 2.84
N GLY A 112 -15.27 -2.20 2.17
CA GLY A 112 -15.41 -0.76 1.93
C GLY A 112 -14.69 -0.23 0.68
N TYR A 113 -13.71 -0.94 0.13
CA TYR A 113 -13.07 -0.55 -1.13
C TYR A 113 -14.07 -0.53 -2.29
N GLU A 114 -15.00 -1.47 -2.32
CA GLU A 114 -16.06 -1.54 -3.35
C GLU A 114 -16.86 -0.24 -3.43
N LEU A 115 -17.27 0.31 -2.27
CA LEU A 115 -18.01 1.57 -2.21
C LEU A 115 -17.17 2.76 -2.67
N LEU A 116 -15.86 2.71 -2.41
CA LEU A 116 -14.92 3.73 -2.84
C LEU A 116 -14.63 3.64 -4.34
N MET A 117 -14.75 2.46 -4.95
CA MET A 117 -14.48 2.23 -6.38
C MET A 117 -15.66 2.53 -7.30
N VAL A 118 -16.87 2.67 -6.77
CA VAL A 118 -18.04 3.01 -7.60
C VAL A 118 -17.84 4.38 -8.25
N GLU A 119 -17.91 4.40 -9.56
CA GLU A 119 -17.98 5.63 -10.34
C GLU A 119 -19.37 6.25 -10.14
N SER A 120 -19.42 7.49 -9.79
CA SER A 120 -20.65 8.18 -9.45
C SER A 120 -20.72 9.58 -10.04
N GLU A 121 -21.88 10.21 -9.93
CA GLU A 121 -22.13 11.57 -10.35
C GLU A 121 -21.11 12.56 -9.77
N ALA A 122 -20.99 13.71 -10.42
CA ALA A 122 -20.16 14.80 -9.93
C ALA A 122 -20.62 15.25 -8.53
N LYS A 123 -19.65 15.46 -7.64
CA LYS A 123 -19.92 15.99 -6.28
C LYS A 123 -19.04 17.17 -5.99
N VAL A 124 -19.65 18.26 -5.50
CA VAL A 124 -18.92 19.48 -5.12
C VAL A 124 -18.84 19.59 -3.62
N PHE A 125 -17.63 19.62 -3.10
CA PHE A 125 -17.33 19.89 -1.70
C PHE A 125 -16.97 21.37 -1.56
N ARG A 126 -17.68 22.10 -0.70
CA ARG A 126 -17.51 23.54 -0.53
C ARG A 126 -16.90 23.84 0.84
N ARG A 127 -15.97 24.80 0.87
CA ARG A 127 -15.31 25.30 2.09
C ARG A 127 -14.74 24.18 2.95
N LYS A 128 -13.99 23.27 2.32
CA LYS A 128 -13.36 22.11 2.97
C LYS A 128 -11.89 21.98 2.59
N ALA A 129 -11.10 21.52 3.55
CA ALA A 129 -9.77 21.02 3.28
C ALA A 129 -9.86 19.62 2.65
N ASP A 130 -8.79 19.15 2.02
CA ASP A 130 -8.73 17.79 1.48
C ASP A 130 -8.94 16.75 2.59
N SER A 131 -8.37 16.96 3.78
CA SER A 131 -8.57 16.11 4.97
C SER A 131 -10.04 16.00 5.42
N ASP A 132 -10.81 17.09 5.34
CA ASP A 132 -12.23 17.09 5.69
C ASP A 132 -13.04 16.26 4.70
N ILE A 133 -12.69 16.39 3.40
CA ILE A 133 -13.32 15.62 2.32
C ILE A 133 -13.05 14.13 2.50
N VAL A 134 -11.80 13.76 2.75
CA VAL A 134 -11.41 12.35 2.96
C VAL A 134 -12.13 11.78 4.18
N THR A 135 -12.22 12.54 5.27
CA THR A 135 -12.97 12.15 6.48
C THR A 135 -14.44 11.88 6.19
N GLU A 136 -15.10 12.77 5.42
CA GLU A 136 -16.49 12.58 5.00
C GLU A 136 -16.65 11.33 4.13
N VAL A 137 -15.77 11.14 3.15
CA VAL A 137 -15.82 10.02 2.21
C VAL A 137 -15.57 8.69 2.93
N ALA A 138 -14.62 8.63 3.86
CA ALA A 138 -14.37 7.43 4.67
C ALA A 138 -15.62 7.01 5.44
N ARG A 139 -16.29 7.97 6.12
CA ARG A 139 -17.52 7.70 6.86
C ARG A 139 -18.67 7.23 5.96
N LEU A 140 -18.81 7.80 4.76
CA LEU A 140 -19.81 7.35 3.79
C LEU A 140 -19.57 5.91 3.32
N ALA A 141 -18.31 5.49 3.25
CA ALA A 141 -17.92 4.12 2.94
C ALA A 141 -17.97 3.17 4.16
N GLY A 142 -18.43 3.63 5.33
CA GLY A 142 -18.47 2.82 6.55
C GLY A 142 -17.09 2.54 7.16
N LEU A 143 -16.07 3.34 6.76
CA LEU A 143 -14.71 3.22 7.24
C LEU A 143 -14.41 4.26 8.33
N SER A 144 -13.54 3.89 9.26
CA SER A 144 -12.99 4.81 10.26
C SER A 144 -11.89 5.67 9.64
N PRO A 145 -11.97 7.01 9.68
CA PRO A 145 -10.93 7.87 9.11
C PRO A 145 -9.75 8.04 10.08
N ARG A 146 -8.53 7.79 9.60
CA ARG A 146 -7.27 8.25 10.18
C ARG A 146 -6.59 9.20 9.20
N VAL A 147 -6.79 10.49 9.40
CA VAL A 147 -6.50 11.52 8.41
C VAL A 147 -5.61 12.60 9.00
N ASP A 148 -4.43 12.79 8.42
CA ASP A 148 -3.57 13.93 8.75
C ASP A 148 -4.19 15.22 8.21
N PRO A 149 -4.12 16.33 8.94
CA PRO A 149 -4.70 17.60 8.52
C PRO A 149 -4.03 18.15 7.26
N THR A 150 -4.83 18.78 6.40
CA THR A 150 -4.36 19.48 5.20
C THR A 150 -4.82 20.93 5.17
N GLU A 151 -4.05 21.75 4.50
CA GLU A 151 -4.34 23.16 4.17
C GLU A 151 -4.10 23.40 2.67
N PRO A 152 -4.73 24.38 2.06
CA PRO A 152 -5.74 25.29 2.56
C PRO A 152 -7.17 24.74 2.53
N LEU A 153 -8.12 25.54 3.05
CA LEU A 153 -9.55 25.33 2.77
C LEU A 153 -9.86 25.80 1.35
N TYR A 154 -10.38 24.91 0.53
CA TYR A 154 -10.79 25.24 -0.84
C TYR A 154 -12.21 25.78 -0.87
N ALA A 155 -12.46 26.86 -1.64
CA ALA A 155 -13.81 27.38 -1.87
C ALA A 155 -14.73 26.29 -2.47
N ALA A 156 -14.20 25.49 -3.38
CA ALA A 156 -14.85 24.31 -3.95
C ALA A 156 -13.81 23.29 -4.44
N ARG A 157 -14.04 22.04 -4.13
CA ARG A 157 -13.36 20.87 -4.71
C ARG A 157 -14.39 20.01 -5.41
N THR A 158 -14.20 19.71 -6.66
CA THR A 158 -15.17 18.94 -7.46
C THR A 158 -14.60 17.56 -7.76
N LYS A 159 -15.32 16.52 -7.34
CA LYS A 159 -15.14 15.17 -7.86
C LYS A 159 -15.82 15.11 -9.23
N PRO A 160 -15.13 14.86 -10.33
CA PRO A 160 -15.76 14.73 -11.63
C PRO A 160 -16.73 13.55 -11.70
N ALA A 161 -17.75 13.63 -12.56
CA ALA A 161 -18.56 12.47 -12.93
C ALA A 161 -17.67 11.38 -13.56
N GLY A 162 -18.02 10.11 -13.39
CA GLY A 162 -17.24 8.98 -13.90
C GLY A 162 -15.89 8.78 -13.19
N THR A 163 -15.67 9.46 -12.06
CA THR A 163 -14.49 9.25 -11.21
C THR A 163 -14.94 8.57 -9.93
N SER A 164 -14.25 7.49 -9.53
CA SER A 164 -14.51 6.84 -8.24
C SER A 164 -14.05 7.72 -7.08
N LEU A 165 -14.67 7.52 -5.92
CA LEU A 165 -14.26 8.22 -4.69
C LEU A 165 -12.81 7.92 -4.33
N PHE A 166 -12.37 6.67 -4.50
CA PHE A 166 -10.99 6.29 -4.23
C PHE A 166 -10.00 7.05 -5.12
N ARG A 167 -10.25 7.09 -6.43
CA ARG A 167 -9.40 7.81 -7.38
C ARG A 167 -9.33 9.31 -7.07
N PHE A 168 -10.45 9.89 -6.62
CA PHE A 168 -10.50 11.29 -6.20
C PHE A 168 -9.65 11.54 -4.95
N ILE A 169 -9.76 10.67 -3.93
CA ILE A 169 -8.95 10.75 -2.70
C ILE A 169 -7.46 10.53 -3.02
N ALA A 170 -7.13 9.55 -3.85
CA ALA A 170 -5.74 9.28 -4.26
C ALA A 170 -5.12 10.49 -5.00
N GLY A 171 -5.94 11.21 -5.80
CA GLY A 171 -5.51 12.47 -6.40
C GLY A 171 -5.19 13.55 -5.38
N MET A 172 -6.00 13.67 -4.31
CA MET A 172 -5.74 14.60 -3.20
C MET A 172 -4.50 14.19 -2.40
N ALA A 173 -4.30 12.88 -2.18
CA ALA A 173 -3.09 12.37 -1.54
C ALA A 173 -1.84 12.75 -2.33
N SER A 174 -1.83 12.48 -3.64
CA SER A 174 -0.72 12.86 -4.53
C SER A 174 -0.46 14.37 -4.52
N HIS A 175 -1.50 15.20 -4.44
CA HIS A 175 -1.39 16.67 -4.38
C HIS A 175 -0.71 17.13 -3.07
N ASN A 176 -1.03 16.49 -1.96
CA ASN A 176 -0.49 16.82 -0.64
C ASN A 176 0.82 16.08 -0.31
N GLY A 177 1.31 15.18 -1.17
CA GLY A 177 2.42 14.28 -0.86
C GLY A 177 2.09 13.25 0.22
N PHE A 178 0.81 12.90 0.32
CA PHE A 178 0.27 11.90 1.25
C PHE A 178 0.04 10.57 0.53
N GLU A 179 -0.31 9.57 1.31
CA GLU A 179 -0.66 8.22 0.85
C GLU A 179 -2.04 7.83 1.35
N VAL A 180 -2.71 6.98 0.58
CA VAL A 180 -3.98 6.36 0.98
C VAL A 180 -3.74 4.87 1.14
N ARG A 181 -4.21 4.29 2.23
CA ARG A 181 -4.23 2.84 2.43
C ARG A 181 -5.42 2.42 3.26
N LEU A 182 -5.86 1.20 3.07
CA LEU A 182 -6.80 0.54 3.94
C LEU A 182 -6.05 -0.33 4.94
N SER A 183 -6.51 -0.36 6.18
CA SER A 183 -5.99 -1.21 7.25
C SER A 183 -7.18 -1.72 8.06
N GLY A 184 -7.64 -2.92 7.73
CA GLY A 184 -8.93 -3.41 8.22
C GLY A 184 -10.06 -2.46 7.81
N ARG A 185 -10.80 -1.92 8.77
CA ARG A 185 -11.87 -0.93 8.51
C ARG A 185 -11.41 0.53 8.64
N GLU A 186 -10.12 0.78 8.64
CA GLU A 186 -9.56 2.12 8.75
C GLU A 186 -9.09 2.62 7.38
N LEU A 187 -9.55 3.79 6.93
CA LEU A 187 -8.99 4.51 5.81
C LEU A 187 -7.94 5.50 6.34
N VAL A 188 -6.70 5.24 5.97
CA VAL A 188 -5.56 6.09 6.34
C VAL A 188 -5.24 7.04 5.20
N PHE A 189 -5.21 8.35 5.48
CA PHE A 189 -4.75 9.39 4.58
C PHE A 189 -3.71 10.21 5.34
N ALA A 190 -2.45 9.93 5.10
CA ALA A 190 -1.38 10.46 5.93
C ALA A 190 -0.10 10.68 5.12
N ARG A 191 0.81 11.45 5.70
CA ARG A 191 2.17 11.55 5.19
C ARG A 191 2.86 10.19 5.32
N PRO A 192 3.70 9.81 4.35
CA PRO A 192 4.55 8.63 4.50
C PRO A 192 5.37 8.73 5.79
N ALA A 193 5.39 7.68 6.59
CA ALA A 193 6.15 7.61 7.84
C ALA A 193 7.66 7.39 7.57
N ARG A 194 8.30 8.31 6.84
CA ARG A 194 9.65 8.13 6.29
C ARG A 194 10.77 8.38 7.31
N GLU A 195 10.52 9.22 8.30
CA GLU A 195 11.50 9.57 9.36
C GLU A 195 11.37 8.67 10.60
N ALA A 196 10.45 7.73 10.56
CA ALA A 196 10.16 6.89 11.70
C ALA A 196 11.33 5.95 12.02
N ARG A 197 11.45 5.61 13.31
CA ARG A 197 12.20 4.43 13.72
C ARG A 197 11.70 3.24 12.90
N ALA A 198 12.63 2.39 12.42
CA ALA A 198 12.24 1.18 11.74
C ALA A 198 11.29 0.35 12.60
N ASP A 199 10.20 -0.12 12.00
CA ASP A 199 9.22 -0.97 12.68
C ASP A 199 9.83 -2.34 12.98
N LEU A 200 10.65 -2.83 12.05
CA LEU A 200 11.37 -4.12 12.13
C LEU A 200 12.78 -3.96 11.54
N ALA A 201 13.74 -4.67 12.16
CA ALA A 201 15.07 -4.88 11.60
C ALA A 201 15.19 -6.33 11.14
N LEU A 202 15.69 -6.54 9.92
CA LEU A 202 15.81 -7.84 9.27
C LEU A 202 17.25 -8.02 8.79
N GLU A 203 17.84 -9.18 9.03
CA GLU A 203 19.24 -9.47 8.75
C GLU A 203 19.37 -10.49 7.62
N TRP A 204 20.35 -10.26 6.73
CA TRP A 204 20.69 -11.19 5.65
C TRP A 204 21.10 -12.56 6.20
N GLU A 205 20.71 -13.63 5.53
CA GLU A 205 20.94 -15.02 5.92
C GLU A 205 20.27 -15.43 7.24
N ARG A 206 19.45 -14.56 7.83
CA ARG A 206 18.72 -14.83 9.05
C ARG A 206 17.21 -14.77 8.85
N GLU A 207 16.66 -13.59 8.63
CA GLU A 207 15.26 -13.39 8.28
C GLU A 207 15.09 -13.16 6.78
N ILE A 208 16.08 -12.54 6.11
CA ILE A 208 16.04 -12.26 4.67
C ILE A 208 16.50 -13.50 3.92
N LEU A 209 15.62 -14.01 3.07
CA LEU A 209 15.86 -15.18 2.20
C LEU A 209 16.41 -14.75 0.84
N GLU A 210 15.87 -13.64 0.29
CA GLU A 210 16.25 -13.12 -1.01
C GLU A 210 16.09 -11.60 -1.03
N PHE A 211 16.99 -10.91 -1.72
CA PHE A 211 16.91 -9.47 -1.91
C PHE A 211 17.35 -9.07 -3.32
N HIS A 212 16.45 -8.53 -4.09
CA HIS A 212 16.70 -7.95 -5.40
C HIS A 212 16.50 -6.46 -5.36
N ALA A 213 17.51 -5.68 -5.73
CA ALA A 213 17.42 -4.24 -5.74
C ALA A 213 18.06 -3.62 -6.98
N SER A 214 17.55 -2.46 -7.35
CA SER A 214 18.12 -1.61 -8.38
C SER A 214 18.33 -0.20 -7.88
N VAL A 215 19.46 0.41 -8.24
CA VAL A 215 19.71 1.85 -8.09
C VAL A 215 19.58 2.49 -9.46
N ASN A 216 18.74 3.51 -9.60
CA ASN A 216 18.45 4.08 -10.90
C ASN A 216 18.14 5.58 -10.83
N THR A 217 18.86 6.35 -11.65
CA THR A 217 18.69 7.82 -11.73
C THR A 217 17.79 8.28 -12.88
N ARG A 218 17.21 7.35 -13.69
CA ARG A 218 16.44 7.72 -14.89
C ARG A 218 15.19 8.57 -14.62
N ARG A 219 14.63 8.49 -13.43
CA ARG A 219 13.39 9.20 -13.05
C ARG A 219 13.63 10.25 -11.96
N THR A 220 14.83 10.31 -11.42
CA THR A 220 15.19 11.29 -10.40
C THR A 220 15.42 12.66 -11.04
N VAL A 221 15.20 13.71 -10.26
CA VAL A 221 15.42 15.08 -10.67
C VAL A 221 16.18 15.81 -9.57
N SER A 222 16.92 16.88 -9.92
CA SER A 222 17.57 17.72 -8.94
C SER A 222 16.63 18.79 -8.37
N ASP A 223 15.67 19.22 -9.19
CA ASP A 223 14.79 20.33 -8.88
C ASP A 223 13.40 20.13 -9.44
N VAL A 224 12.41 20.73 -8.77
CA VAL A 224 11.02 20.80 -9.24
C VAL A 224 10.55 22.25 -9.19
N ILE A 225 9.99 22.74 -10.29
CA ILE A 225 9.35 24.05 -10.39
C ILE A 225 7.84 23.83 -10.61
N VAL A 226 7.02 24.39 -9.73
CA VAL A 226 5.57 24.43 -9.87
C VAL A 226 5.15 25.83 -10.29
N ARG A 227 4.37 25.92 -11.37
CA ARG A 227 3.80 27.17 -11.87
C ARG A 227 2.29 27.12 -11.77
N GLY A 228 1.69 28.19 -11.28
CA GLY A 228 0.26 28.37 -11.16
C GLY A 228 -0.15 29.81 -11.40
N TRP A 229 -1.44 30.11 -11.23
CA TRP A 229 -1.99 31.43 -11.41
C TRP A 229 -2.93 31.79 -10.26
N ASP A 230 -2.65 32.90 -9.59
CA ASP A 230 -3.56 33.50 -8.62
C ASP A 230 -4.58 34.36 -9.36
N GLY A 231 -5.79 33.82 -9.56
CA GLY A 231 -6.88 34.53 -10.27
C GLY A 231 -7.40 35.77 -9.54
N THR A 232 -7.20 35.85 -8.21
CA THR A 232 -7.62 36.97 -7.40
C THR A 232 -6.62 38.12 -7.48
N ALA A 233 -5.35 37.84 -7.26
CA ALA A 233 -4.28 38.81 -7.34
C ALA A 233 -3.76 39.05 -8.77
N LYS A 234 -4.26 38.28 -9.76
CA LYS A 234 -3.86 38.34 -11.20
C LYS A 234 -2.34 38.29 -11.40
N ARG A 235 -1.69 37.37 -10.69
CA ARG A 235 -0.25 37.15 -10.76
C ARG A 235 0.13 35.69 -10.87
N GLU A 236 1.30 35.45 -11.43
CA GLU A 236 1.88 34.11 -11.47
C GLU A 236 2.28 33.65 -10.07
N ILE A 237 2.04 32.37 -9.79
CA ILE A 237 2.56 31.65 -8.64
C ILE A 237 3.69 30.77 -9.14
N VAL A 238 4.89 30.94 -8.59
CA VAL A 238 6.05 30.08 -8.89
C VAL A 238 6.64 29.59 -7.57
N ALA A 239 6.82 28.29 -7.46
CA ALA A 239 7.51 27.69 -6.33
C ALA A 239 8.59 26.74 -6.84
N HIS A 240 9.70 26.69 -6.12
CA HIS A 240 10.87 25.88 -6.44
C HIS A 240 11.20 24.99 -5.24
N ALA A 241 11.31 23.68 -5.48
CA ALA A 241 11.90 22.74 -4.55
C ALA A 241 13.25 22.27 -5.12
N ALA A 242 14.31 22.52 -4.39
CA ALA A 242 15.67 22.20 -4.77
C ALA A 242 16.19 20.97 -3.99
N THR A 243 17.29 20.44 -4.47
CA THR A 243 18.08 19.38 -3.82
C THR A 243 18.16 19.58 -2.31
N GLY A 244 17.90 18.52 -1.53
CA GLY A 244 17.91 18.50 -0.07
C GLY A 244 16.61 18.98 0.58
N GLN A 245 15.59 19.35 -0.20
CA GLN A 245 14.26 19.71 0.31
C GLN A 245 13.26 18.55 0.24
N GLU A 246 13.66 17.43 -0.34
CA GLU A 246 12.89 16.19 -0.29
C GLU A 246 12.92 15.57 1.11
N TRP A 247 11.87 14.82 1.42
CA TRP A 247 11.86 14.02 2.62
C TRP A 247 12.82 12.85 2.50
N ILE A 248 13.86 12.84 3.35
CA ILE A 248 14.88 11.80 3.35
C ILE A 248 14.47 10.71 4.34
N GLN A 249 14.61 9.47 3.90
CA GLN A 249 14.21 8.30 4.69
C GLN A 249 15.20 7.98 5.81
N GLU A 250 16.47 8.29 5.60
CA GLU A 250 17.55 8.04 6.55
C GLU A 250 18.48 9.25 6.62
N GLN A 251 18.56 9.85 7.80
CA GLN A 251 19.45 11.01 8.02
C GLN A 251 20.92 10.63 7.82
N GLY A 252 21.69 11.56 7.26
CA GLY A 252 23.11 11.35 6.98
C GLY A 252 23.41 10.63 5.67
N ARG A 253 22.40 10.20 4.94
CA ARG A 253 22.53 9.65 3.59
C ARG A 253 22.41 10.76 2.55
N ARG A 254 23.04 10.55 1.41
CA ARG A 254 22.97 11.48 0.28
C ARG A 254 21.66 11.30 -0.48
N PRO A 255 20.84 12.36 -0.63
CA PRO A 255 19.57 12.26 -1.34
C PRO A 255 19.76 12.01 -2.84
N ALA A 256 18.78 11.38 -3.45
CA ALA A 256 18.81 11.07 -4.89
C ALA A 256 18.92 12.32 -5.76
N SER A 257 18.32 13.43 -5.35
CA SER A 257 18.39 14.72 -6.06
C SER A 257 19.83 15.27 -6.12
N GLU A 258 20.59 15.13 -5.02
CA GLU A 258 22.00 15.55 -4.94
C GLU A 258 22.87 14.71 -5.89
N ILE A 259 22.69 13.39 -5.86
CA ILE A 259 23.42 12.47 -6.74
C ILE A 259 23.09 12.77 -8.21
N THR A 260 21.80 13.05 -8.51
CA THR A 260 21.39 13.42 -9.86
C THR A 260 22.06 14.70 -10.34
N ARG A 261 22.11 15.71 -9.47
CA ARG A 261 22.77 16.99 -9.81
C ARG A 261 24.29 16.82 -10.03
N GLU A 262 24.94 16.01 -9.22
CA GLU A 262 26.37 15.73 -9.39
C GLU A 262 26.69 15.03 -10.70
N LEU A 263 25.84 14.08 -11.12
CA LEU A 263 26.06 13.29 -12.32
C LEU A 263 25.68 14.01 -13.62
N TYR A 264 24.63 14.83 -13.60
CA TYR A 264 23.99 15.34 -14.82
C TYR A 264 23.79 16.86 -14.81
N GLY A 265 24.17 17.57 -13.74
CA GLY A 265 23.83 18.98 -13.57
C GLY A 265 22.36 19.17 -13.16
N ASP A 266 21.80 20.32 -13.49
CA ASP A 266 20.44 20.67 -13.13
C ASP A 266 19.43 19.91 -14.02
N VAL A 267 18.77 18.90 -13.44
CA VAL A 267 17.67 18.15 -14.04
C VAL A 267 16.38 18.68 -13.46
N VAL A 268 15.75 19.62 -14.14
CA VAL A 268 14.58 20.36 -13.64
C VAL A 268 13.27 19.78 -14.20
N ARG A 269 12.33 19.46 -13.30
CA ARG A 269 10.95 19.12 -13.68
C ARG A 269 10.05 20.34 -13.49
N VAL A 270 9.39 20.77 -14.57
CA VAL A 270 8.43 21.87 -14.52
C VAL A 270 7.00 21.32 -14.54
N MET A 271 6.20 21.74 -13.59
CA MET A 271 4.79 21.37 -13.46
C MET A 271 3.91 22.63 -13.61
N SER A 272 3.06 22.65 -14.62
CA SER A 272 2.08 23.73 -14.88
C SER A 272 0.64 23.23 -14.97
N ASN A 273 0.45 21.91 -14.89
CA ASN A 273 -0.84 21.23 -15.06
C ASN A 273 -1.58 20.93 -13.74
N ARG A 274 -1.03 21.35 -12.61
CA ARG A 274 -1.67 21.20 -11.30
C ARG A 274 -2.15 22.59 -10.81
N PRO A 275 -3.47 22.78 -10.58
CA PRO A 275 -3.97 24.02 -10.02
C PRO A 275 -3.41 24.22 -8.61
N VAL A 276 -2.83 25.39 -8.35
CA VAL A 276 -2.39 25.84 -7.03
C VAL A 276 -2.93 27.24 -6.78
N ALA A 277 -3.41 27.49 -5.57
CA ALA A 277 -4.07 28.73 -5.20
C ALA A 277 -3.17 29.67 -4.38
N SER A 278 -2.05 29.19 -3.86
CA SER A 278 -1.09 30.02 -3.11
C SER A 278 0.35 29.55 -3.31
N ALA A 279 1.30 30.40 -2.94
CA ALA A 279 2.74 30.10 -2.98
C ALA A 279 3.09 28.96 -2.01
N GLU A 280 2.45 28.90 -0.84
CA GLU A 280 2.63 27.85 0.16
C GLU A 280 2.17 26.51 -0.38
N GLU A 281 1.01 26.48 -1.05
CA GLU A 281 0.50 25.27 -1.71
C GLU A 281 1.45 24.81 -2.83
N ALA A 282 1.88 25.73 -3.68
CA ALA A 282 2.84 25.43 -4.74
C ALA A 282 4.16 24.87 -4.19
N SER A 283 4.65 25.41 -3.08
CA SER A 283 5.86 24.93 -2.41
C SER A 283 5.69 23.51 -1.85
N ARG A 284 4.52 23.20 -1.26
CA ARG A 284 4.22 21.84 -0.80
C ARG A 284 4.15 20.84 -1.95
N VAL A 285 3.49 21.22 -3.04
CA VAL A 285 3.40 20.39 -4.25
C VAL A 285 4.79 20.16 -4.86
N ALA A 286 5.64 21.19 -4.93
CA ALA A 286 6.98 21.06 -5.45
C ALA A 286 7.85 20.09 -4.62
N ARG A 287 7.80 20.18 -3.28
CA ARG A 287 8.51 19.26 -2.39
C ARG A 287 7.97 17.85 -2.45
N ALA A 288 6.64 17.68 -2.53
CA ALA A 288 6.01 16.38 -2.68
C ALA A 288 6.46 15.69 -3.98
N GLU A 289 6.52 16.43 -5.08
CA GLU A 289 6.96 15.89 -6.36
C GLU A 289 8.46 15.57 -6.37
N LEU A 290 9.32 16.41 -5.77
CA LEU A 290 10.73 16.14 -5.61
C LEU A 290 10.96 14.84 -4.81
N SER A 291 10.25 14.69 -3.70
CA SER A 291 10.29 13.47 -2.88
C SER A 291 9.82 12.24 -3.66
N HIS A 292 8.73 12.36 -4.40
CA HIS A 292 8.19 11.27 -5.22
C HIS A 292 9.16 10.86 -6.34
N ALA A 293 9.81 11.82 -6.99
CA ALA A 293 10.84 11.55 -7.98
C ALA A 293 12.04 10.81 -7.36
N SER A 294 12.45 11.21 -6.15
CA SER A 294 13.53 10.57 -5.40
C SER A 294 13.20 9.15 -4.92
N ASP A 295 11.92 8.84 -4.66
CA ASP A 295 11.48 7.50 -4.24
C ASP A 295 11.75 6.40 -5.27
N SER A 296 11.95 6.77 -6.53
CA SER A 296 12.31 5.81 -7.58
C SER A 296 13.80 5.45 -7.64
N PHE A 297 14.62 6.04 -6.77
CA PHE A 297 16.08 5.93 -6.83
C PHE A 297 16.60 4.54 -6.48
N ILE A 298 16.15 3.98 -5.34
CA ILE A 298 16.39 2.58 -5.00
C ILE A 298 15.03 1.90 -4.85
N ARG A 299 14.84 0.84 -5.61
CA ARG A 299 13.70 -0.05 -5.51
C ARG A 299 14.19 -1.47 -5.39
N GLY A 300 13.50 -2.26 -4.59
CA GLY A 300 13.85 -3.65 -4.40
C GLY A 300 12.67 -4.50 -3.96
N GLU A 301 12.88 -5.79 -4.05
CA GLU A 301 12.02 -6.83 -3.54
C GLU A 301 12.81 -7.60 -2.48
N VAL A 302 12.26 -7.75 -1.31
CA VAL A 302 12.84 -8.53 -0.22
C VAL A 302 11.88 -9.65 0.15
N GLU A 303 12.34 -10.89 0.01
CA GLU A 303 11.63 -12.05 0.52
C GLU A 303 12.21 -12.46 1.86
N VAL A 304 11.32 -12.64 2.82
CA VAL A 304 11.70 -12.99 4.19
C VAL A 304 10.90 -14.20 4.69
N VAL A 305 11.38 -14.83 5.73
CA VAL A 305 10.58 -15.78 6.53
C VAL A 305 9.29 -15.11 6.92
N GLY A 306 8.17 -15.80 6.80
CA GLY A 306 6.83 -15.23 6.94
C GLY A 306 6.68 -14.37 8.19
N ASN A 307 6.25 -13.13 7.99
CA ASN A 307 6.11 -12.18 9.08
C ASN A 307 4.88 -11.28 8.84
N PRO A 308 3.75 -11.55 9.52
CA PRO A 308 2.50 -10.82 9.32
C PRO A 308 2.55 -9.37 9.86
N TRP A 309 3.57 -8.99 10.63
CA TRP A 309 3.76 -7.61 11.10
C TRP A 309 4.38 -6.69 10.04
N ILE A 310 4.98 -7.24 8.98
CA ILE A 310 5.39 -6.45 7.82
C ILE A 310 4.14 -6.01 7.08
N ARG A 311 3.93 -4.72 6.99
CA ARG A 311 2.73 -4.12 6.40
C ARG A 311 3.08 -3.05 5.38
N CYS A 312 2.18 -2.86 4.45
CA CYS A 312 2.26 -1.73 3.54
C CYS A 312 2.28 -0.40 4.32
N GLY A 313 3.22 0.48 3.98
CA GLY A 313 3.44 1.74 4.68
C GLY A 313 4.29 1.65 5.95
N SER A 314 4.89 0.50 6.25
CA SER A 314 5.88 0.34 7.32
C SER A 314 7.30 0.70 6.84
N CYS A 315 8.21 0.87 7.79
CA CYS A 315 9.63 1.09 7.55
C CYS A 315 10.42 -0.13 8.03
N LEU A 316 11.18 -0.76 7.13
CA LEU A 316 12.07 -1.88 7.45
C LEU A 316 13.51 -1.40 7.48
N GLU A 317 14.31 -1.90 8.42
CA GLU A 317 15.76 -1.75 8.41
C GLU A 317 16.38 -3.08 7.93
N LEU A 318 17.00 -3.05 6.75
CA LEU A 318 17.66 -4.21 6.17
C LEU A 318 19.15 -4.16 6.51
N LEU A 319 19.65 -5.24 7.11
CA LEU A 319 21.01 -5.36 7.61
C LEU A 319 21.78 -6.46 6.85
N GLY A 320 23.12 -6.37 6.85
CA GLY A 320 23.96 -7.38 6.22
C GLY A 320 24.07 -7.30 4.70
N LEU A 321 23.49 -6.29 4.04
CA LEU A 321 23.45 -6.11 2.58
C LEU A 321 24.61 -5.20 2.05
N GLY A 322 25.67 -5.05 2.83
CA GLY A 322 26.77 -4.15 2.53
C GLY A 322 26.41 -2.68 2.78
N SER A 323 27.40 -1.78 2.68
CA SER A 323 27.22 -0.36 3.01
C SER A 323 26.24 0.39 2.10
N ARG A 324 26.11 -0.08 0.85
CA ARG A 324 25.26 0.57 -0.16
C ARG A 324 23.78 0.22 0.01
N PHE A 325 23.46 -1.03 0.32
CA PHE A 325 22.09 -1.52 0.36
C PHE A 325 21.54 -1.77 1.76
N SER A 326 22.39 -1.87 2.79
CA SER A 326 21.89 -1.86 4.18
C SER A 326 21.31 -0.49 4.53
N GLY A 327 20.26 -0.49 5.36
CA GLY A 327 19.59 0.73 5.84
C GLY A 327 18.07 0.65 5.80
N LYS A 328 17.41 1.80 5.93
CA LYS A 328 15.96 1.89 6.04
C LYS A 328 15.27 1.92 4.68
N TYR A 329 14.23 1.12 4.56
CA TYR A 329 13.39 1.01 3.37
C TYR A 329 11.92 1.19 3.72
N TYR A 330 11.19 1.87 2.85
CA TYR A 330 9.75 2.05 2.97
C TYR A 330 9.03 0.98 2.15
N VAL A 331 8.02 0.35 2.74
CA VAL A 331 7.27 -0.76 2.12
C VAL A 331 6.11 -0.22 1.30
N GLU A 332 6.15 -0.45 -0.03
CA GLU A 332 5.08 -0.05 -0.97
C GLU A 332 4.02 -1.13 -1.14
N GLN A 333 4.45 -2.39 -1.13
CA GLN A 333 3.58 -3.54 -1.27
C GLN A 333 4.11 -4.69 -0.42
N VAL A 334 3.20 -5.49 0.11
CA VAL A 334 3.52 -6.73 0.83
C VAL A 334 2.64 -7.84 0.29
N THR A 335 3.24 -8.99 0.03
CA THR A 335 2.53 -10.22 -0.29
C THR A 335 2.91 -11.30 0.73
N HIS A 336 1.94 -11.73 1.50
CA HIS A 336 2.08 -12.86 2.43
C HIS A 336 1.59 -14.13 1.74
N ARG A 337 2.38 -15.20 1.79
CA ARG A 337 2.05 -16.50 1.20
C ARG A 337 2.22 -17.60 2.20
N ILE A 338 1.17 -18.37 2.44
CA ILE A 338 1.22 -19.65 3.18
C ILE A 338 0.78 -20.76 2.25
N GLY A 339 1.58 -21.83 2.19
CA GLY A 339 1.31 -23.00 1.38
C GLY A 339 2.21 -24.17 1.74
N PRO A 340 2.28 -25.21 0.89
CA PRO A 340 3.12 -26.38 1.13
C PRO A 340 4.61 -26.07 1.32
N ALA A 341 5.10 -24.97 0.73
CA ALA A 341 6.49 -24.51 0.87
C ALA A 341 6.75 -23.75 2.19
N GLY A 342 5.72 -23.53 3.00
CA GLY A 342 5.81 -22.76 4.25
C GLY A 342 5.15 -21.40 4.17
N PHE A 343 5.61 -20.50 5.06
CA PHE A 343 5.14 -19.11 5.12
C PHE A 343 6.28 -18.19 4.72
N THR A 344 6.06 -17.36 3.69
CA THR A 344 6.96 -16.30 3.25
C THR A 344 6.24 -14.96 3.17
N THR A 345 7.01 -13.89 3.27
CA THR A 345 6.56 -12.52 3.08
C THR A 345 7.47 -11.84 2.08
N LEU A 346 6.91 -11.43 0.95
CA LEU A 346 7.58 -10.64 -0.08
C LEU A 346 7.18 -9.18 0.09
N ALA A 347 8.14 -8.28 0.28
CA ALA A 347 7.90 -6.85 0.35
C ALA A 347 8.59 -6.12 -0.80
N GLU A 348 7.81 -5.31 -1.53
CA GLU A 348 8.35 -4.31 -2.45
C GLU A 348 8.71 -3.07 -1.66
N VAL A 349 9.96 -2.67 -1.76
CA VAL A 349 10.53 -1.60 -0.92
C VAL A 349 11.20 -0.52 -1.75
N ARG A 350 11.22 0.69 -1.21
CA ARG A 350 11.90 1.83 -1.82
C ARG A 350 12.76 2.60 -0.83
N ARG A 351 13.78 3.28 -1.35
CA ARG A 351 14.61 4.22 -0.60
C ARG A 351 15.10 5.33 -1.53
N ASN A 352 15.15 6.57 -1.03
CA ASN A 352 15.44 7.77 -1.79
C ASN A 352 16.85 8.37 -1.56
N SER A 353 17.74 7.60 -0.94
CA SER A 353 19.10 8.05 -0.58
C SER A 353 20.11 6.90 -0.59
N LEU A 354 21.41 7.24 -0.74
CA LEU A 354 22.56 6.33 -0.64
C LEU A 354 23.46 6.71 0.52
#